data_ee1fb5deed8afda9aeb364976426d686
#
_entry.id   ee1fb5deed8afda9aeb364976426d686
#
_cell.length_a   1.000
_cell.length_b   1.000
_cell.length_c   1.000
_cell.angle_alpha   90.00
_cell.angle_beta   90.00
_cell.angle_gamma   90.00
#
_symmetry.space_group_name_H-M   'P 1'
#
loop_
_entity.id
_entity.type
_entity.pdbx_description
1 polymer ?
#
loop_
_entity_poly.entity_id
_entity_poly.type
_entity_poly.pdbx_seq_one_letter_code
_entity_poly.pdbx_strand_id
1 'polypeptide(L)'
;PLSQSTMTANNLSPGNYNVIVTDTNGCSDTSFSALITQPDSLYLSLSSSLVSCYGGADGSASLTAFGGTPNYSYLWSNGSNASSINNVPSLNYTVTVTDNKGCTRIGSVNVTQPQPISNIFIRDSVTCVGGNDGFANALTSGGTPPFSYVWSNSQTTNPVNNLFAGLNYLQITDTNGCIFNDTVNILEPSQSVEIDSAITSSITCYGANNGTIAIIASGGDAPYLYSIDNGFSSQSNIGFINVSSGHHILYVE
;
A
#
# COMPACT_ATOMS: atom_id res chain seq x y z
N PRO A 1 60.14 -14.18 10.09
CA PRO A 1 60.73 -13.27 9.10
C PRO A 1 62.05 -13.83 8.62
N LEU A 2 62.21 -13.88 7.29
CA LEU A 2 63.45 -14.29 6.67
C LEU A 2 64.49 -13.20 6.94
N SER A 3 65.66 -13.55 7.46
CA SER A 3 66.78 -12.62 7.61
C SER A 3 67.24 -12.10 6.25
N GLN A 4 67.37 -10.77 6.10
CA GLN A 4 67.89 -10.13 4.90
C GLN A 4 69.26 -9.56 5.22
N SER A 5 70.23 -9.73 4.30
CA SER A 5 71.64 -9.34 4.47
C SER A 5 72.05 -8.16 3.58
N THR A 6 71.08 -7.36 3.15
CA THR A 6 71.28 -6.15 2.33
C THR A 6 71.15 -4.88 3.17
N MET A 7 71.73 -3.77 2.71
CA MET A 7 71.60 -2.46 3.38
C MET A 7 70.14 -1.96 3.48
N THR A 8 69.22 -2.48 2.64
CA THR A 8 67.80 -2.17 2.64
C THR A 8 67.01 -3.46 2.75
N ALA A 9 66.17 -3.57 3.77
CA ALA A 9 65.20 -4.65 3.91
C ALA A 9 63.89 -4.25 3.24
N ASN A 10 63.32 -5.10 2.36
CA ASN A 10 62.09 -4.86 1.61
C ASN A 10 61.02 -5.89 1.98
N ASN A 11 59.73 -5.53 1.68
CA ASN A 11 58.57 -6.41 1.89
C ASN A 11 58.41 -6.86 3.36
N LEU A 12 58.71 -5.95 4.29
CA LEU A 12 58.50 -6.19 5.72
C LEU A 12 57.05 -6.05 6.07
N SER A 13 56.50 -7.02 6.83
CA SER A 13 55.17 -6.93 7.46
C SER A 13 55.20 -5.98 8.67
N PRO A 14 54.07 -5.50 9.15
CA PRO A 14 54.03 -4.75 10.40
C PRO A 14 54.64 -5.56 11.56
N GLY A 15 55.43 -4.88 12.37
CA GLY A 15 56.14 -5.53 13.50
C GLY A 15 57.43 -4.85 13.87
N ASN A 16 58.08 -5.35 14.91
CA ASN A 16 59.38 -4.88 15.38
C ASN A 16 60.48 -5.70 14.70
N TYR A 17 61.49 -5.02 14.14
CA TYR A 17 62.62 -5.61 13.50
C TYR A 17 63.90 -5.15 14.18
N ASN A 18 64.82 -6.08 14.41
CA ASN A 18 66.14 -5.79 14.93
C ASN A 18 67.16 -5.92 13.81
N VAL A 19 68.12 -5.01 13.79
CA VAL A 19 69.25 -5.04 12.85
C VAL A 19 70.48 -5.48 13.59
N ILE A 20 71.14 -6.49 13.08
CA ILE A 20 72.44 -6.97 13.56
C ILE A 20 73.46 -6.60 12.51
N VAL A 21 74.46 -5.86 12.90
CA VAL A 21 75.62 -5.55 12.04
C VAL A 21 76.82 -6.36 12.53
N THR A 22 77.43 -7.09 11.63
CA THR A 22 78.58 -7.94 11.94
C THR A 22 79.80 -7.52 11.06
N ASP A 23 80.95 -7.28 11.65
CA ASP A 23 82.20 -6.97 10.92
C ASP A 23 82.86 -8.24 10.33
N THR A 24 83.93 -8.06 9.56
CA THR A 24 84.69 -9.18 8.99
C THR A 24 85.42 -10.06 9.97
N ASN A 25 85.58 -9.62 11.24
CA ASN A 25 86.18 -10.35 12.35
C ASN A 25 85.14 -11.10 13.19
N GLY A 26 83.85 -10.96 12.85
CA GLY A 26 82.71 -11.61 13.59
C GLY A 26 82.24 -10.84 14.79
N CYS A 27 82.68 -9.60 15.02
CA CYS A 27 82.10 -8.73 16.09
C CYS A 27 80.75 -8.19 15.64
N SER A 28 79.72 -8.35 16.46
CA SER A 28 78.36 -7.94 16.11
C SER A 28 77.81 -6.96 17.14
N ASP A 29 77.02 -5.99 16.65
CA ASP A 29 76.17 -5.09 17.44
C ASP A 29 74.71 -5.25 17.04
N THR A 30 73.80 -5.23 18.05
CA THR A 30 72.37 -5.49 17.88
C THR A 30 71.54 -4.31 18.36
N SER A 31 71.95 -3.10 18.14
CA SER A 31 71.49 -1.92 18.86
C SER A 31 70.27 -1.18 18.34
N PHE A 32 69.60 -1.62 17.28
CA PHE A 32 68.48 -0.85 16.75
C PHE A 32 67.22 -1.71 16.51
N SER A 33 66.08 -1.29 17.16
CA SER A 33 64.76 -1.83 16.81
C SER A 33 64.02 -0.83 15.92
N ALA A 34 63.55 -1.25 14.75
CA ALA A 34 62.71 -0.48 13.87
C ALA A 34 61.28 -1.01 13.93
N LEU A 35 60.31 -0.14 14.21
CA LEU A 35 58.90 -0.47 14.20
C LEU A 35 58.31 -0.16 12.83
N ILE A 36 57.82 -1.18 12.15
CA ILE A 36 56.97 -1.01 10.94
C ILE A 36 55.51 -1.03 11.41
N THR A 37 54.78 0.05 11.17
CA THR A 37 53.36 0.17 11.47
C THR A 37 52.49 0.05 10.22
N GLN A 38 51.25 -0.29 10.38
CA GLN A 38 50.24 -0.23 9.33
C GLN A 38 49.04 0.63 9.83
N PRO A 39 48.27 1.24 8.91
CA PRO A 39 47.02 1.87 9.26
C PRO A 39 45.99 0.84 9.76
N ASP A 40 45.00 1.29 10.51
CA ASP A 40 43.83 0.48 10.84
C ASP A 40 43.11 0.03 9.57
N SER A 41 42.43 -1.11 9.64
CA SER A 41 41.68 -1.63 8.51
C SER A 41 40.55 -0.65 8.12
N LEU A 42 40.40 -0.41 6.80
CA LEU A 42 39.28 0.39 6.29
C LEU A 42 37.94 -0.29 6.59
N TYR A 43 37.04 0.43 7.29
CA TYR A 43 35.73 -0.03 7.70
C TYR A 43 34.65 0.95 7.25
N LEU A 44 33.44 0.43 6.88
CA LEU A 44 32.30 1.23 6.39
C LEU A 44 31.08 1.02 7.27
N SER A 45 30.46 2.13 7.68
CA SER A 45 29.12 2.15 8.30
C SER A 45 28.14 2.72 7.28
N LEU A 46 27.15 1.92 6.86
CA LEU A 46 26.15 2.27 5.88
C LEU A 46 24.77 2.39 6.53
N SER A 47 23.97 3.33 6.03
CA SER A 47 22.57 3.49 6.39
C SER A 47 21.75 3.87 5.17
N SER A 48 20.45 3.58 5.19
CA SER A 48 19.51 3.97 4.13
C SER A 48 18.20 4.49 4.73
N SER A 49 17.50 5.35 3.98
CA SER A 49 16.08 5.62 4.17
C SER A 49 15.28 4.87 3.11
N LEU A 50 14.07 4.45 3.46
CA LEU A 50 13.17 3.81 2.52
C LEU A 50 12.56 4.84 1.55
N VAL A 51 12.05 4.37 0.43
CA VAL A 51 11.23 5.14 -0.51
C VAL A 51 9.83 5.29 0.07
N SER A 52 9.24 6.49 -0.02
CA SER A 52 7.95 6.80 0.60
C SER A 52 6.80 6.02 -0.01
N CYS A 53 6.78 5.89 -1.35
CA CYS A 53 5.72 5.21 -2.10
C CYS A 53 6.28 4.06 -2.94
N TYR A 54 5.48 3.04 -3.16
CA TYR A 54 5.82 1.97 -4.09
C TYR A 54 6.14 2.53 -5.49
N GLY A 55 7.29 2.16 -6.04
CA GLY A 55 7.76 2.63 -7.35
C GLY A 55 8.31 4.06 -7.36
N GLY A 56 8.38 4.73 -6.20
CA GLY A 56 9.00 6.05 -6.08
C GLY A 56 10.52 6.02 -6.16
N ALA A 57 11.13 7.21 -6.06
CA ALA A 57 12.58 7.37 -6.14
C ALA A 57 13.10 8.45 -5.17
N ASP A 58 12.51 8.55 -3.99
CA ASP A 58 12.85 9.52 -2.95
C ASP A 58 13.68 8.89 -1.80
N GLY A 59 14.14 7.67 -1.99
CA GLY A 59 15.02 6.97 -1.05
C GLY A 59 16.42 7.58 -1.00
N SER A 60 17.19 7.23 0.02
CA SER A 60 18.59 7.65 0.16
C SER A 60 19.46 6.55 0.75
N ALA A 61 20.76 6.66 0.50
CA ALA A 61 21.76 5.88 1.22
C ALA A 61 22.95 6.77 1.56
N SER A 62 23.59 6.50 2.70
CA SER A 62 24.74 7.22 3.18
C SER A 62 25.76 6.26 3.81
N LEU A 63 27.01 6.67 3.82
CA LEU A 63 28.07 5.92 4.47
C LEU A 63 29.03 6.84 5.21
N THR A 64 29.66 6.28 6.24
CA THR A 64 30.83 6.83 6.90
C THR A 64 31.97 5.81 6.83
N ALA A 65 33.14 6.26 6.40
CA ALA A 65 34.34 5.44 6.33
C ALA A 65 35.24 5.71 7.55
N PHE A 66 35.85 4.67 8.08
CA PHE A 66 36.77 4.70 9.22
C PHE A 66 38.02 3.86 8.92
N GLY A 67 39.15 4.16 9.59
CA GLY A 67 40.40 3.46 9.38
C GLY A 67 41.04 3.78 8.03
N GLY A 68 42.03 2.97 7.59
CA GLY A 68 42.85 3.29 6.43
C GLY A 68 43.62 4.60 6.58
N THR A 69 43.91 5.26 5.47
CA THR A 69 44.54 6.59 5.43
C THR A 69 43.50 7.62 4.99
N PRO A 70 43.12 8.62 5.84
CA PRO A 70 42.09 9.60 5.52
C PRO A 70 42.28 10.32 4.19
N ASN A 71 41.17 10.97 3.73
CA ASN A 71 40.79 11.45 2.41
C ASN A 71 40.31 10.26 1.55
N TYR A 72 39.01 9.94 1.76
CA TYR A 72 38.34 8.85 1.04
C TYR A 72 37.70 9.36 -0.24
N SER A 73 37.74 8.56 -1.27
CA SER A 73 36.93 8.70 -2.48
C SER A 73 35.88 7.60 -2.54
N TYR A 74 34.75 7.89 -3.17
CA TYR A 74 33.58 7.03 -3.22
C TYR A 74 33.19 6.77 -4.68
N LEU A 75 32.68 5.59 -4.95
CA LEU A 75 32.06 5.27 -6.23
C LEU A 75 30.89 4.30 -6.00
N TRP A 76 29.67 4.85 -6.11
CA TRP A 76 28.45 4.07 -5.99
C TRP A 76 28.08 3.39 -7.31
N SER A 77 27.28 2.31 -7.23
CA SER A 77 26.78 1.57 -8.40
C SER A 77 25.91 2.41 -9.35
N ASN A 78 25.35 3.55 -8.90
CA ASN A 78 24.65 4.52 -9.73
C ASN A 78 25.57 5.61 -10.35
N GLY A 79 26.89 5.48 -10.16
CA GLY A 79 27.90 6.43 -10.68
C GLY A 79 28.17 7.65 -9.80
N SER A 80 27.51 7.81 -8.66
CA SER A 80 27.77 8.91 -7.73
C SER A 80 29.12 8.76 -7.03
N ASN A 81 29.82 9.90 -6.82
CA ASN A 81 31.08 9.98 -6.09
C ASN A 81 30.96 10.65 -4.71
N ALA A 82 29.74 10.91 -4.25
CA ALA A 82 29.49 11.52 -2.94
C ALA A 82 29.45 10.48 -1.82
N SER A 83 29.60 10.90 -0.57
CA SER A 83 29.42 10.02 0.61
C SER A 83 27.95 9.61 0.84
N SER A 84 27.01 10.21 0.10
CA SER A 84 25.58 9.86 0.13
C SER A 84 24.97 9.96 -1.26
N ILE A 85 23.92 9.19 -1.48
CA ILE A 85 23.04 9.24 -2.66
C ILE A 85 21.63 9.52 -2.20
N ASN A 86 20.91 10.41 -2.90
CA ASN A 86 19.56 10.82 -2.59
C ASN A 86 18.69 10.70 -3.84
N ASN A 87 17.37 10.71 -3.65
CA ASN A 87 16.39 10.59 -4.73
C ASN A 87 16.64 9.36 -5.59
N VAL A 88 16.82 8.22 -4.93
CA VAL A 88 17.09 6.94 -5.58
C VAL A 88 15.93 5.96 -5.38
N PRO A 89 15.62 5.11 -6.38
CA PRO A 89 14.60 4.08 -6.25
C PRO A 89 15.03 2.97 -5.29
N SER A 90 14.09 2.11 -4.96
CA SER A 90 14.32 0.90 -4.17
C SER A 90 15.19 -0.08 -4.95
N LEU A 91 16.43 -0.21 -4.53
CA LEU A 91 17.45 -1.12 -5.10
C LEU A 91 18.52 -1.43 -4.05
N ASN A 92 19.33 -2.45 -4.34
CA ASN A 92 20.57 -2.68 -3.61
C ASN A 92 21.69 -1.85 -4.24
N TYR A 93 22.26 -0.92 -3.46
CA TYR A 93 23.37 -0.06 -3.89
C TYR A 93 24.67 -0.58 -3.30
N THR A 94 25.67 -0.73 -4.16
CA THR A 94 27.04 -1.01 -3.74
C THR A 94 27.89 0.25 -3.85
N VAL A 95 28.86 0.38 -2.97
CA VAL A 95 29.83 1.47 -2.98
C VAL A 95 31.24 0.93 -2.81
N THR A 96 32.15 1.40 -3.64
CA THR A 96 33.59 1.21 -3.47
C THR A 96 34.17 2.45 -2.84
N VAL A 97 34.80 2.30 -1.69
CA VAL A 97 35.54 3.36 -1.00
C VAL A 97 37.03 3.10 -1.17
N THR A 98 37.76 4.14 -1.55
CA THR A 98 39.21 4.10 -1.71
C THR A 98 39.84 5.14 -0.80
N ASP A 99 40.81 4.75 0.01
CA ASP A 99 41.55 5.65 0.87
C ASP A 99 42.70 6.38 0.11
N ASN A 100 43.38 7.32 0.78
CA ASN A 100 44.43 8.13 0.17
C ASN A 100 45.70 7.30 -0.26
N LYS A 101 45.80 6.06 0.15
CA LYS A 101 46.89 5.12 -0.24
C LYS A 101 46.45 4.11 -1.29
N GLY A 102 45.19 4.20 -1.77
CA GLY A 102 44.63 3.30 -2.76
C GLY A 102 44.09 1.99 -2.19
N CYS A 103 43.97 1.86 -0.86
CA CYS A 103 43.30 0.70 -0.26
C CYS A 103 41.81 0.81 -0.48
N THR A 104 41.15 -0.27 -0.90
CA THR A 104 39.73 -0.27 -1.23
C THR A 104 38.90 -1.12 -0.28
N ARG A 105 37.66 -0.70 -0.04
CA ARG A 105 36.63 -1.48 0.64
C ARG A 105 35.29 -1.33 -0.09
N ILE A 106 34.60 -2.47 -0.29
CA ILE A 106 33.25 -2.47 -0.87
C ILE A 106 32.25 -2.67 0.23
N GLY A 107 31.18 -1.87 0.19
CA GLY A 107 29.99 -2.02 1.02
C GLY A 107 28.74 -2.12 0.17
N SER A 108 27.64 -2.61 0.75
CA SER A 108 26.32 -2.63 0.12
C SER A 108 25.23 -2.24 1.12
N VAL A 109 24.20 -1.60 0.62
CA VAL A 109 23.03 -1.19 1.40
C VAL A 109 21.78 -1.31 0.53
N ASN A 110 20.69 -1.80 1.14
CA ASN A 110 19.41 -1.95 0.45
C ASN A 110 18.51 -0.76 0.78
N VAL A 111 18.10 0.00 -0.25
CA VAL A 111 17.02 0.97 -0.17
C VAL A 111 15.73 0.24 -0.44
N THR A 112 14.81 0.19 0.53
CA THR A 112 13.54 -0.53 0.46
C THR A 112 12.39 0.41 0.14
N GLN A 113 11.22 -0.15 -0.21
CA GLN A 113 9.97 0.56 -0.43
C GLN A 113 8.82 -0.20 0.22
N PRO A 114 7.67 0.47 0.52
CA PRO A 114 6.47 -0.22 0.98
C PRO A 114 5.89 -1.13 -0.11
N GLN A 115 5.01 -2.04 0.28
CA GLN A 115 4.21 -2.81 -0.69
C GLN A 115 3.24 -1.87 -1.43
N PRO A 116 2.84 -2.17 -2.67
CA PRO A 116 1.83 -1.38 -3.37
C PRO A 116 0.52 -1.39 -2.60
N ILE A 117 -0.21 -0.26 -2.60
CA ILE A 117 -1.57 -0.22 -2.07
C ILE A 117 -2.44 -1.12 -2.95
N SER A 118 -3.21 -1.98 -2.33
CA SER A 118 -4.20 -2.84 -2.96
C SER A 118 -5.48 -2.83 -2.14
N ASN A 119 -6.62 -3.10 -2.78
CA ASN A 119 -7.91 -3.03 -2.13
C ASN A 119 -8.83 -4.15 -2.65
N ILE A 120 -9.72 -4.63 -1.77
CA ILE A 120 -10.87 -5.46 -2.12
C ILE A 120 -12.11 -4.88 -1.47
N PHE A 121 -13.30 -5.10 -2.07
CA PHE A 121 -14.54 -4.56 -1.55
C PHE A 121 -15.45 -5.66 -0.97
N ILE A 122 -16.02 -5.37 0.20
CA ILE A 122 -17.29 -5.97 0.64
C ILE A 122 -18.37 -4.96 0.25
N ARG A 123 -19.43 -5.39 -0.42
CA ARG A 123 -20.47 -4.49 -0.94
C ARG A 123 -21.86 -5.11 -0.87
N ASP A 124 -22.88 -4.28 -0.73
CA ASP A 124 -24.27 -4.63 -0.87
C ASP A 124 -24.90 -3.83 -2.01
N SER A 125 -25.88 -4.43 -2.69
CA SER A 125 -26.65 -3.81 -3.76
C SER A 125 -27.62 -2.77 -3.21
N VAL A 126 -28.11 -1.85 -4.06
CA VAL A 126 -29.25 -1.04 -3.72
C VAL A 126 -30.52 -1.90 -3.68
N THR A 127 -31.49 -1.49 -2.85
CA THR A 127 -32.72 -2.27 -2.67
C THR A 127 -33.72 -2.07 -3.81
N CYS A 128 -33.69 -0.93 -4.50
CA CYS A 128 -34.59 -0.62 -5.60
C CYS A 128 -33.82 -0.14 -6.83
N VAL A 129 -34.41 -0.29 -8.02
CA VAL A 129 -33.87 0.26 -9.26
C VAL A 129 -33.71 1.77 -9.12
N GLY A 130 -32.50 2.29 -9.41
CA GLY A 130 -32.16 3.70 -9.23
C GLY A 130 -31.99 4.14 -7.78
N GLY A 131 -31.98 3.21 -6.82
CA GLY A 131 -31.78 3.50 -5.40
C GLY A 131 -30.40 4.06 -5.09
N ASN A 132 -30.25 4.58 -3.87
CA ASN A 132 -29.01 5.17 -3.35
C ASN A 132 -28.66 4.67 -1.95
N ASP A 133 -29.10 3.49 -1.59
CA ASP A 133 -28.87 2.84 -0.29
C ASP A 133 -27.74 1.79 -0.34
N GLY A 134 -26.98 1.75 -1.43
CA GLY A 134 -25.86 0.85 -1.60
C GLY A 134 -24.74 1.06 -0.57
N PHE A 135 -24.05 -0.02 -0.28
CA PHE A 135 -22.99 -0.07 0.72
C PHE A 135 -21.68 -0.57 0.10
N ALA A 136 -20.54 -0.03 0.57
CA ALA A 136 -19.23 -0.59 0.32
C ALA A 136 -18.29 -0.43 1.52
N ASN A 137 -17.45 -1.45 1.72
CA ASN A 137 -16.35 -1.41 2.67
C ASN A 137 -15.06 -1.78 1.94
N ALA A 138 -14.10 -0.85 1.91
CA ALA A 138 -12.79 -1.03 1.32
C ALA A 138 -11.84 -1.71 2.31
N LEU A 139 -11.38 -2.90 1.99
CA LEU A 139 -10.36 -3.63 2.75
C LEU A 139 -9.00 -3.37 2.11
N THR A 140 -8.34 -2.33 2.58
CA THR A 140 -7.07 -1.83 2.03
C THR A 140 -5.87 -2.50 2.69
N SER A 141 -4.87 -2.84 1.88
CA SER A 141 -3.60 -3.42 2.32
C SER A 141 -2.42 -2.81 1.54
N GLY A 142 -1.19 -3.07 1.99
CA GLY A 142 0.01 -2.42 1.43
C GLY A 142 0.14 -0.97 1.89
N GLY A 143 0.91 -0.14 1.18
CA GLY A 143 1.18 1.25 1.56
C GLY A 143 1.68 1.43 2.99
N THR A 144 1.46 2.61 3.54
CA THR A 144 1.82 2.97 4.93
C THR A 144 0.58 3.48 5.68
N PRO A 145 -0.04 2.65 6.56
CA PRO A 145 -1.22 3.07 7.33
C PRO A 145 -0.92 4.25 8.27
N PRO A 146 -1.96 5.02 8.72
CA PRO A 146 -3.38 4.90 8.39
C PRO A 146 -3.72 5.42 6.99
N PHE A 147 -4.90 4.97 6.47
CA PHE A 147 -5.43 5.38 5.17
C PHE A 147 -6.54 6.42 5.33
N SER A 148 -6.63 7.32 4.36
CA SER A 148 -7.78 8.20 4.15
C SER A 148 -8.48 7.82 2.84
N TYR A 149 -9.81 8.04 2.79
CA TYR A 149 -10.68 7.61 1.71
C TYR A 149 -11.46 8.81 1.19
N VAL A 150 -11.65 8.88 -0.12
CA VAL A 150 -12.55 9.85 -0.76
C VAL A 150 -13.35 9.11 -1.82
N TRP A 151 -14.68 9.03 -1.62
CA TRP A 151 -15.60 8.37 -2.53
C TRP A 151 -16.19 9.35 -3.56
N SER A 152 -16.74 8.84 -4.65
CA SER A 152 -17.39 9.64 -5.71
C SER A 152 -18.56 10.49 -5.21
N ASN A 153 -19.22 10.10 -4.12
CA ASN A 153 -20.27 10.86 -3.44
C ASN A 153 -19.73 11.87 -2.41
N SER A 154 -18.41 12.12 -2.40
CA SER A 154 -17.69 13.02 -1.49
C SER A 154 -17.66 12.57 -0.02
N GLN A 155 -18.09 11.36 0.30
CA GLN A 155 -17.90 10.80 1.63
C GLN A 155 -16.46 10.38 1.85
N THR A 156 -16.01 10.47 3.12
CA THR A 156 -14.64 10.13 3.54
C THR A 156 -14.57 8.99 4.54
N THR A 157 -15.72 8.40 4.87
CA THR A 157 -15.81 7.26 5.79
C THR A 157 -15.52 5.95 5.06
N ASN A 158 -14.99 5.00 5.77
CA ASN A 158 -14.89 3.61 5.36
C ASN A 158 -15.27 2.72 6.55
N PRO A 159 -16.35 1.97 6.48
CA PRO A 159 -17.25 1.77 5.32
C PRO A 159 -18.04 3.01 4.92
N VAL A 160 -18.61 2.99 3.70
CA VAL A 160 -19.46 4.02 3.12
C VAL A 160 -20.87 3.48 2.86
N ASN A 161 -21.86 4.34 3.04
CA ASN A 161 -23.27 4.08 2.75
C ASN A 161 -23.80 5.08 1.71
N ASN A 162 -25.04 4.90 1.29
CA ASN A 162 -25.74 5.78 0.36
C ASN A 162 -25.01 5.92 -0.98
N LEU A 163 -24.51 4.80 -1.50
CA LEU A 163 -23.99 4.72 -2.85
C LEU A 163 -25.11 4.46 -3.83
N PHE A 164 -25.06 5.13 -4.98
CA PHE A 164 -25.93 4.83 -6.10
C PHE A 164 -25.54 3.52 -6.78
N ALA A 165 -26.51 2.90 -7.43
CA ALA A 165 -26.23 1.80 -8.36
C ALA A 165 -25.24 2.22 -9.45
N GLY A 166 -24.43 1.27 -9.95
CA GLY A 166 -23.41 1.51 -10.96
C GLY A 166 -21.99 1.70 -10.38
N LEU A 167 -21.13 2.28 -11.19
CA LEU A 167 -19.71 2.46 -10.84
C LEU A 167 -19.52 3.62 -9.86
N ASN A 168 -18.97 3.32 -8.71
CA ASN A 168 -18.54 4.28 -7.70
C ASN A 168 -17.01 4.28 -7.61
N TYR A 169 -16.40 5.46 -7.60
CA TYR A 169 -14.96 5.66 -7.55
C TYR A 169 -14.51 5.86 -6.11
N LEU A 170 -13.34 5.32 -5.79
CA LEU A 170 -12.68 5.48 -4.50
C LEU A 170 -11.24 5.92 -4.73
N GLN A 171 -10.82 6.99 -4.06
CA GLN A 171 -9.42 7.34 -3.89
C GLN A 171 -8.98 6.98 -2.47
N ILE A 172 -7.90 6.24 -2.37
CA ILE A 172 -7.24 5.86 -1.12
C ILE A 172 -5.90 6.59 -1.06
N THR A 173 -5.62 7.25 0.05
CA THR A 173 -4.34 7.92 0.29
C THR A 173 -3.75 7.40 1.59
N ASP A 174 -2.50 6.99 1.58
CA ASP A 174 -1.79 6.56 2.78
C ASP A 174 -1.13 7.74 3.53
N THR A 175 -0.50 7.46 4.68
CA THR A 175 0.17 8.48 5.50
C THR A 175 1.30 9.21 4.78
N ASN A 176 1.96 8.55 3.82
CA ASN A 176 3.05 9.16 3.04
C ASN A 176 2.54 9.97 1.84
N GLY A 177 1.22 10.04 1.64
CA GLY A 177 0.59 10.73 0.51
C GLY A 177 0.54 9.90 -0.78
N CYS A 178 0.80 8.59 -0.71
CA CYS A 178 0.69 7.70 -1.86
C CYS A 178 -0.79 7.47 -2.20
N ILE A 179 -1.17 7.69 -3.44
CA ILE A 179 -2.55 7.61 -3.92
C ILE A 179 -2.76 6.31 -4.70
N PHE A 180 -3.88 5.65 -4.41
CA PHE A 180 -4.41 4.52 -5.16
C PHE A 180 -5.88 4.78 -5.48
N ASN A 181 -6.27 4.59 -6.74
CA ASN A 181 -7.65 4.76 -7.19
C ASN A 181 -8.23 3.40 -7.55
N ASP A 182 -9.47 3.18 -7.14
CA ASP A 182 -10.20 1.95 -7.38
C ASP A 182 -11.67 2.24 -7.71
N THR A 183 -12.41 1.23 -8.15
CA THR A 183 -13.83 1.34 -8.49
C THR A 183 -14.60 0.16 -7.96
N VAL A 184 -15.80 0.41 -7.43
CA VAL A 184 -16.75 -0.62 -7.05
C VAL A 184 -18.04 -0.45 -7.84
N ASN A 185 -18.56 -1.55 -8.39
CA ASN A 185 -19.86 -1.55 -9.04
C ASN A 185 -20.93 -2.01 -8.04
N ILE A 186 -21.83 -1.12 -7.66
CA ILE A 186 -23.00 -1.42 -6.83
C ILE A 186 -24.11 -1.90 -7.76
N LEU A 187 -24.64 -3.08 -7.47
CA LEU A 187 -25.70 -3.68 -8.28
C LEU A 187 -27.07 -3.11 -7.89
N GLU A 188 -28.03 -3.26 -8.79
CA GLU A 188 -29.44 -2.96 -8.54
C GLU A 188 -30.29 -4.14 -9.03
N PRO A 189 -31.55 -4.26 -8.57
CA PRO A 189 -32.51 -5.22 -9.13
C PRO A 189 -32.66 -5.05 -10.63
N SER A 190 -32.92 -6.14 -11.35
CA SER A 190 -33.00 -6.14 -12.82
C SER A 190 -34.23 -5.38 -13.37
N GLN A 191 -35.25 -5.25 -12.56
CA GLN A 191 -36.51 -4.58 -12.90
C GLN A 191 -37.09 -3.89 -11.67
N SER A 192 -37.76 -2.75 -11.88
CA SER A 192 -38.60 -2.13 -10.86
C SER A 192 -39.84 -2.99 -10.59
N VAL A 193 -40.36 -2.91 -9.35
CA VAL A 193 -41.66 -3.52 -9.06
C VAL A 193 -42.74 -2.75 -9.81
N GLU A 194 -43.64 -3.48 -10.48
CA GLU A 194 -44.75 -2.92 -11.26
C GLU A 194 -46.07 -3.65 -10.92
N ILE A 195 -47.18 -2.92 -10.98
CA ILE A 195 -48.52 -3.52 -10.95
C ILE A 195 -48.93 -3.85 -12.38
N ASP A 196 -48.91 -5.14 -12.74
CA ASP A 196 -49.28 -5.62 -14.07
C ASP A 196 -50.78 -5.47 -14.33
N SER A 197 -51.62 -5.79 -13.32
CA SER A 197 -53.06 -5.70 -13.41
C SER A 197 -53.72 -5.76 -12.04
N ALA A 198 -54.96 -5.37 -11.99
CA ALA A 198 -55.83 -5.57 -10.85
C ALA A 198 -57.18 -6.22 -11.29
N ILE A 199 -57.53 -7.28 -10.59
CA ILE A 199 -58.83 -7.95 -10.82
C ILE A 199 -59.78 -7.48 -9.72
N THR A 200 -60.94 -6.96 -10.12
CA THR A 200 -61.92 -6.43 -9.20
C THR A 200 -63.26 -7.13 -9.33
N SER A 201 -63.99 -7.28 -8.22
CA SER A 201 -65.42 -7.58 -8.26
C SER A 201 -66.22 -6.43 -7.66
N SER A 202 -67.33 -6.10 -8.31
CA SER A 202 -68.24 -5.05 -7.84
C SER A 202 -69.00 -5.49 -6.61
N ILE A 203 -69.41 -4.50 -5.79
CA ILE A 203 -70.33 -4.73 -4.67
C ILE A 203 -71.71 -5.17 -5.19
N THR A 204 -72.41 -6.02 -4.43
CA THR A 204 -73.64 -6.63 -4.89
C THR A 204 -74.87 -5.73 -4.74
N CYS A 205 -74.90 -4.82 -3.75
CA CYS A 205 -76.00 -3.92 -3.48
C CYS A 205 -75.50 -2.57 -2.99
N TYR A 206 -76.32 -1.53 -3.16
CA TYR A 206 -76.01 -0.16 -2.66
C TYR A 206 -75.68 -0.20 -1.16
N GLY A 207 -74.53 0.35 -0.78
CA GLY A 207 -74.02 0.38 0.59
C GLY A 207 -73.40 -0.92 1.11
N ALA A 208 -73.33 -2.00 0.32
CA ALA A 208 -72.59 -3.19 0.71
C ALA A 208 -71.09 -2.92 0.64
N ASN A 209 -70.28 -3.60 1.49
CA ASN A 209 -68.84 -3.56 1.51
C ASN A 209 -68.27 -4.96 1.21
N ASN A 210 -68.72 -5.55 0.11
CA ASN A 210 -68.32 -6.92 -0.28
C ASN A 210 -67.60 -6.98 -1.63
N GLY A 211 -67.05 -5.87 -2.08
CA GLY A 211 -66.16 -5.84 -3.22
C GLY A 211 -64.85 -6.56 -2.93
N THR A 212 -64.17 -6.95 -3.99
CA THR A 212 -62.82 -7.54 -3.88
C THR A 212 -61.87 -6.89 -4.87
N ILE A 213 -60.60 -6.81 -4.49
CA ILE A 213 -59.49 -6.40 -5.37
C ILE A 213 -58.38 -7.42 -5.21
N ALA A 214 -57.84 -7.94 -6.33
CA ALA A 214 -56.61 -8.71 -6.31
C ALA A 214 -55.59 -8.00 -7.19
N ILE A 215 -54.37 -7.80 -6.66
CA ILE A 215 -53.27 -7.10 -7.35
C ILE A 215 -52.31 -8.14 -7.87
N ILE A 216 -51.95 -8.04 -9.15
CA ILE A 216 -50.89 -8.84 -9.79
C ILE A 216 -49.73 -7.90 -10.04
N ALA A 217 -48.56 -8.27 -9.51
CA ALA A 217 -47.34 -7.49 -9.62
C ALA A 217 -46.19 -8.36 -10.15
N SER A 218 -45.23 -7.73 -10.80
CA SER A 218 -44.00 -8.33 -11.27
C SER A 218 -42.81 -7.38 -11.06
N GLY A 219 -41.59 -7.85 -11.37
CA GLY A 219 -40.38 -7.09 -11.17
C GLY A 219 -39.95 -7.00 -9.72
N GLY A 220 -38.90 -6.27 -9.43
CA GLY A 220 -38.31 -6.17 -8.08
C GLY A 220 -37.90 -7.53 -7.49
N ASP A 221 -37.75 -7.55 -6.17
CA ASP A 221 -37.43 -8.75 -5.40
C ASP A 221 -38.60 -9.14 -4.46
N ALA A 222 -39.08 -10.40 -4.60
CA ALA A 222 -40.14 -10.90 -3.69
C ALA A 222 -39.55 -11.18 -2.28
N PRO A 223 -40.40 -11.13 -1.24
CA PRO A 223 -41.89 -11.07 -1.24
C PRO A 223 -42.40 -9.64 -1.35
N TYR A 224 -43.55 -9.47 -2.02
CA TYR A 224 -44.22 -8.18 -2.15
C TYR A 224 -45.18 -7.92 -1.00
N LEU A 225 -45.35 -6.63 -0.68
CA LEU A 225 -46.43 -6.11 0.16
C LEU A 225 -47.43 -5.31 -0.69
N TYR A 226 -48.71 -5.55 -0.51
CA TYR A 226 -49.78 -4.97 -1.29
C TYR A 226 -50.64 -4.06 -0.44
N SER A 227 -51.09 -2.94 -1.00
CA SER A 227 -51.99 -2.00 -0.36
C SER A 227 -53.06 -1.49 -1.34
N ILE A 228 -54.22 -1.13 -0.85
CA ILE A 228 -55.33 -0.46 -1.59
C ILE A 228 -55.62 0.93 -1.06
N ASP A 229 -54.82 1.45 -0.14
CA ASP A 229 -54.98 2.74 0.54
C ASP A 229 -53.69 3.60 0.46
N ASN A 230 -52.97 3.47 -0.67
CA ASN A 230 -51.73 4.19 -0.94
C ASN A 230 -50.58 3.89 0.07
N GLY A 231 -50.49 2.66 0.53
CA GLY A 231 -49.41 2.23 1.43
C GLY A 231 -49.65 2.51 2.92
N PHE A 232 -50.80 3.05 3.32
CA PHE A 232 -51.10 3.27 4.73
C PHE A 232 -51.22 1.95 5.51
N SER A 233 -51.77 0.92 4.86
CA SER A 233 -51.79 -0.44 5.39
C SER A 233 -51.36 -1.42 4.30
N SER A 234 -50.49 -2.37 4.62
CA SER A 234 -49.99 -3.34 3.66
C SER A 234 -50.14 -4.77 4.19
N GLN A 235 -50.27 -5.73 3.26
CA GLN A 235 -50.36 -7.16 3.51
C GLN A 235 -49.59 -7.97 2.46
N SER A 236 -49.17 -9.17 2.82
CA SER A 236 -48.51 -10.09 1.87
C SER A 236 -49.48 -10.84 0.95
N ASN A 237 -50.79 -10.80 1.21
CA ASN A 237 -51.80 -11.43 0.37
C ASN A 237 -52.16 -10.50 -0.78
N ILE A 238 -52.22 -11.04 -2.00
CA ILE A 238 -52.62 -10.30 -3.20
C ILE A 238 -54.08 -9.87 -3.22
N GLY A 239 -54.95 -10.53 -2.44
CA GLY A 239 -56.41 -10.34 -2.46
C GLY A 239 -56.93 -9.57 -1.26
N PHE A 240 -57.68 -8.51 -1.53
CA PHE A 240 -58.42 -7.72 -0.56
C PHE A 240 -59.90 -8.07 -0.67
N ILE A 241 -60.53 -8.30 0.46
CA ILE A 241 -61.96 -8.60 0.57
C ILE A 241 -62.65 -7.53 1.41
N ASN A 242 -63.98 -7.46 1.35
CA ASN A 242 -64.78 -6.47 2.05
C ASN A 242 -64.43 -5.02 1.66
N VAL A 243 -64.11 -4.82 0.39
CA VAL A 243 -63.75 -3.51 -0.15
C VAL A 243 -65.03 -2.72 -0.40
N SER A 244 -65.07 -1.46 0.08
CA SER A 244 -66.16 -0.53 -0.16
C SER A 244 -66.20 -0.02 -1.59
N SER A 245 -67.33 0.56 -2.00
CA SER A 245 -67.40 1.29 -3.26
C SER A 245 -66.55 2.58 -3.18
N GLY A 246 -65.83 2.90 -4.27
CA GLY A 246 -65.03 4.11 -4.32
C GLY A 246 -63.76 3.91 -5.15
N HIS A 247 -62.93 4.95 -5.13
CA HIS A 247 -61.57 4.89 -5.69
C HIS A 247 -60.60 4.35 -4.66
N HIS A 248 -59.81 3.37 -5.05
CA HIS A 248 -58.75 2.80 -4.23
C HIS A 248 -57.42 3.03 -4.95
N ILE A 249 -56.43 3.51 -4.22
CA ILE A 249 -55.06 3.68 -4.77
C ILE A 249 -54.28 2.42 -4.47
N LEU A 250 -53.94 1.71 -5.53
CA LEU A 250 -53.16 0.46 -5.43
C LEU A 250 -51.68 0.78 -5.28
N TYR A 251 -51.06 0.07 -4.37
CA TYR A 251 -49.61 0.21 -4.10
C TYR A 251 -49.01 -1.19 -3.91
N VAL A 252 -47.77 -1.35 -4.35
CA VAL A 252 -46.97 -2.55 -4.14
C VAL A 252 -45.54 -2.13 -3.82
N GLU A 253 -44.96 -2.77 -2.85
CA GLU A 253 -43.56 -2.60 -2.47
C GLU A 253 -42.83 -3.93 -2.25
#